data_42b53eeaf3ac310b1878a8191862217d
#
_entry.id   42b53eeaf3ac310b1878a8191862217d
#
_cell.length_a   1.000
_cell.length_b   1.000
_cell.length_c   1.000
_cell.angle_alpha   90.00
_cell.angle_beta   90.00
_cell.angle_gamma   90.00
#
_symmetry.space_group_name_H-M   'P 1'
#
loop_
_entity.id
_entity.type
_entity.pdbx_description
1 polymer ?
#
loop_
_entity_poly.entity_id
_entity_poly.type
_entity_poly.pdbx_seq_one_letter_code
_entity_poly.pdbx_strand_id
1 'polypeptide(L)'
;MRDRLIAANHREYGESYEQLLFPTPSQAQRALAHRAELLDDLHGRVAVGYGGTKLDCTGLSPGCRICAEGGWSCLFITGRCNCRCFYCPTAQTENDPPTTNAVDFRTPADYVGYLERFGFRGASISGGEPLMNPKRSLAYVRAVKKHFGDAMHVWLYTNGTLADDDLLRQLADAGLDEIRFDIGATDYHLDKLRLAAGVIPTLTVEIPAIPEDLPRLKGMLGKLRDAGVMHLNLHQMRLTPHNFEHLSARGYTFLHGEKVTVLESELAALEVLQHSLDNNIGLPVNYCSFVFKNRYQAQAVRRRNVQFMVKPFEDITDNGYIRTLTLLGETATVTRQIENFKALSIDDDLWSKGNSPGKLLVHPQLLKLVNNSAFR
;
A
#
# COMPACT_ATOMS: atom_id res chain seq x y z
N MET A 1 14.90 18.83 1.94
CA MET A 1 13.91 17.71 1.99
C MET A 1 13.10 17.74 3.29
N ARG A 2 13.73 17.80 4.46
CA ARG A 2 13.07 17.82 5.78
C ARG A 2 12.00 18.92 5.89
N ASP A 3 12.34 20.17 5.60
CA ASP A 3 11.41 21.31 5.73
C ASP A 3 10.17 21.18 4.82
N ARG A 4 10.35 20.58 3.65
CA ARG A 4 9.24 20.29 2.74
C ARG A 4 8.28 19.27 3.33
N LEU A 5 8.79 18.24 4.01
CA LEU A 5 7.96 17.23 4.68
C LEU A 5 7.23 17.82 5.89
N ILE A 6 7.93 18.63 6.70
CA ILE A 6 7.32 19.36 7.83
C ILE A 6 6.17 20.23 7.33
N ALA A 7 6.44 21.07 6.31
CA ALA A 7 5.41 21.94 5.74
C ALA A 7 4.21 21.17 5.12
N ALA A 8 4.46 19.98 4.57
CA ALA A 8 3.39 19.13 4.06
C ALA A 8 2.54 18.55 5.19
N ASN A 9 3.17 18.08 6.27
CA ASN A 9 2.47 17.53 7.41
C ASN A 9 1.69 18.64 8.16
N HIS A 10 2.28 19.82 8.33
CA HIS A 10 1.57 20.96 8.91
C HIS A 10 0.32 21.31 8.11
N ARG A 11 0.36 21.32 6.77
CA ARG A 11 -0.82 21.54 5.94
C ARG A 11 -1.86 20.43 6.05
N GLU A 12 -1.44 19.18 6.22
CA GLU A 12 -2.36 18.03 6.33
C GLU A 12 -3.20 18.08 7.61
N TYR A 13 -2.61 18.55 8.73
CA TYR A 13 -3.27 18.55 10.05
C TYR A 13 -3.72 19.94 10.51
N GLY A 14 -3.30 21.02 9.85
CA GLY A 14 -3.69 22.40 10.22
C GLY A 14 -3.33 22.73 11.67
N GLU A 15 -4.26 23.35 12.39
CA GLU A 15 -4.09 23.73 13.80
C GLU A 15 -3.86 22.53 14.73
N SER A 16 -4.37 21.37 14.39
CA SER A 16 -4.17 20.14 15.18
C SER A 16 -2.71 19.66 15.16
N TYR A 17 -1.89 20.12 14.20
CA TYR A 17 -0.48 19.76 14.11
C TYR A 17 0.31 20.07 15.38
N GLU A 18 0.00 21.17 16.07
CA GLU A 18 0.68 21.63 17.29
C GLU A 18 0.42 20.69 18.50
N GLN A 19 -0.56 19.79 18.40
CA GLN A 19 -0.82 18.79 19.43
C GLN A 19 0.07 17.54 19.29
N LEU A 20 0.83 17.43 18.21
CA LEU A 20 1.67 16.28 17.94
C LEU A 20 3.01 16.39 18.66
N LEU A 21 3.41 15.32 19.34
CA LEU A 21 4.68 15.22 20.04
C LEU A 21 5.77 14.76 19.06
N PHE A 22 6.57 15.71 18.55
CA PHE A 22 7.75 15.38 17.78
C PHE A 22 8.99 15.26 18.68
N PRO A 23 9.98 14.40 18.35
CA PRO A 23 11.11 14.16 19.22
C PRO A 23 12.00 15.40 19.31
N THR A 24 12.43 15.74 20.53
CA THR A 24 13.54 16.65 20.76
C THR A 24 14.84 16.07 20.17
N PRO A 25 15.88 16.86 19.92
CA PRO A 25 17.15 16.35 19.41
C PRO A 25 17.74 15.19 20.24
N SER A 26 17.66 15.27 21.57
CA SER A 26 18.16 14.23 22.46
C SER A 26 17.31 12.95 22.42
N GLN A 27 15.98 13.07 22.30
CA GLN A 27 15.09 11.93 22.10
C GLN A 27 15.34 11.27 20.75
N ALA A 28 15.48 12.06 19.69
CA ALA A 28 15.80 11.56 18.35
C ALA A 28 17.14 10.81 18.33
N GLN A 29 18.17 11.32 19.02
CA GLN A 29 19.46 10.65 19.11
C GLN A 29 19.37 9.31 19.85
N ARG A 30 18.67 9.25 20.98
CA ARG A 30 18.44 7.99 21.71
C ARG A 30 17.67 6.96 20.87
N ALA A 31 16.61 7.41 20.20
CA ALA A 31 15.83 6.52 19.35
C ALA A 31 16.64 5.98 18.16
N LEU A 32 17.51 6.83 17.58
CA LEU A 32 18.42 6.44 16.51
C LEU A 32 19.44 5.40 16.99
N ALA A 33 20.01 5.59 18.18
CA ALA A 33 20.93 4.64 18.78
C ALA A 33 20.26 3.30 19.03
N HIS A 34 19.09 3.30 19.69
CA HIS A 34 18.32 2.06 19.92
C HIS A 34 17.90 1.36 18.63
N ARG A 35 17.45 2.11 17.63
CA ARG A 35 17.15 1.56 16.30
C ARG A 35 18.38 0.95 15.64
N ALA A 36 19.55 1.58 15.77
CA ALA A 36 20.79 1.05 15.21
C ALA A 36 21.19 -0.27 15.89
N GLU A 37 21.10 -0.35 17.22
CA GLU A 37 21.36 -1.58 17.99
C GLU A 37 20.46 -2.72 17.51
N LEU A 38 19.15 -2.49 17.38
CA LEU A 38 18.21 -3.49 16.87
C LEU A 38 18.54 -3.95 15.44
N LEU A 39 18.94 -3.02 14.57
CA LEU A 39 19.30 -3.36 13.19
C LEU A 39 20.64 -4.11 13.11
N ASP A 40 21.60 -3.79 13.96
CA ASP A 40 22.87 -4.51 14.07
C ASP A 40 22.64 -5.94 14.53
N ASP A 41 21.79 -6.17 15.54
CA ASP A 41 21.41 -7.51 15.99
C ASP A 41 20.65 -8.32 14.93
N LEU A 42 19.88 -7.65 14.08
CA LEU A 42 19.16 -8.28 12.97
C LEU A 42 20.04 -8.49 11.74
N HIS A 43 21.21 -7.85 11.67
CA HIS A 43 22.10 -7.92 10.50
C HIS A 43 22.53 -9.36 10.19
N GLY A 44 22.39 -9.76 8.93
CA GLY A 44 22.70 -11.13 8.48
C GLY A 44 21.69 -12.21 8.88
N ARG A 45 20.71 -11.87 9.73
CA ARG A 45 19.65 -12.78 10.22
C ARG A 45 18.31 -12.58 9.51
N VAL A 46 18.11 -11.41 8.89
CA VAL A 46 16.90 -11.05 8.13
C VAL A 46 17.26 -10.57 6.74
N ALA A 47 16.34 -10.73 5.81
CA ALA A 47 16.45 -10.09 4.51
C ALA A 47 16.08 -8.60 4.67
N VAL A 48 17.00 -7.72 4.31
CA VAL A 48 16.83 -6.27 4.36
C VAL A 48 16.64 -5.75 2.95
N GLY A 49 15.44 -5.26 2.65
CA GLY A 49 15.09 -4.74 1.34
C GLY A 49 14.81 -3.24 1.35
N TYR A 50 14.80 -2.67 0.15
CA TYR A 50 14.30 -1.32 -0.09
C TYR A 50 14.96 -0.24 0.78
N GLY A 51 16.29 -0.30 0.87
CA GLY A 51 17.08 0.65 1.66
C GLY A 51 16.83 0.57 3.16
N GLY A 52 16.55 -0.60 3.70
CA GLY A 52 16.31 -0.82 5.13
C GLY A 52 14.91 -0.45 5.61
N THR A 53 13.96 -0.31 4.70
CA THR A 53 12.57 0.08 5.03
C THR A 53 11.60 -1.09 5.08
N LYS A 54 12.07 -2.29 4.69
CA LYS A 54 11.34 -3.55 4.78
C LYS A 54 12.29 -4.64 5.27
N LEU A 55 11.90 -5.31 6.33
CA LEU A 55 12.65 -6.42 6.93
C LEU A 55 11.81 -7.69 6.91
N ASP A 56 12.44 -8.81 6.62
CA ASP A 56 11.78 -10.10 6.47
C ASP A 56 12.61 -11.22 7.10
N CYS A 57 12.00 -11.91 8.06
CA CYS A 57 12.54 -13.13 8.65
C CYS A 57 11.97 -14.34 7.90
N THR A 58 12.79 -15.02 7.11
CA THR A 58 12.52 -16.35 6.56
C THR A 58 11.42 -16.47 5.49
N GLY A 59 10.86 -15.38 4.97
CA GLY A 59 10.01 -15.45 3.79
C GLY A 59 8.70 -14.68 3.87
N LEU A 60 8.41 -14.00 2.78
CA LEU A 60 7.18 -13.23 2.59
C LEU A 60 6.03 -14.16 2.18
N SER A 61 4.81 -13.84 2.61
CA SER A 61 3.61 -14.45 2.03
C SER A 61 3.54 -14.19 0.52
N PRO A 62 2.84 -15.04 -0.25
CA PRO A 62 2.67 -14.82 -1.69
C PRO A 62 2.11 -13.43 -2.01
N GLY A 63 1.08 -13.00 -1.29
CA GLY A 63 0.50 -11.67 -1.45
C GLY A 63 1.49 -10.54 -1.13
N CYS A 64 2.37 -10.71 -0.13
CA CYS A 64 3.40 -9.71 0.19
C CYS A 64 4.46 -9.57 -0.89
N ARG A 65 4.86 -10.66 -1.57
CA ARG A 65 5.77 -10.60 -2.71
C ARG A 65 5.17 -9.80 -3.87
N ILE A 66 3.93 -10.13 -4.26
CA ILE A 66 3.21 -9.44 -5.33
C ILE A 66 3.00 -7.96 -4.99
N CYS A 67 2.64 -7.67 -3.72
CA CYS A 67 2.45 -6.32 -3.20
C CYS A 67 3.74 -5.48 -3.30
N ALA A 68 4.90 -6.05 -2.95
CA ALA A 68 6.19 -5.37 -3.02
C ALA A 68 6.58 -4.98 -4.45
N GLU A 69 6.19 -5.78 -5.44
CA GLU A 69 6.43 -5.54 -6.87
C GLU A 69 5.40 -4.58 -7.50
N GLY A 70 4.42 -4.11 -6.74
CA GLY A 70 3.33 -3.27 -7.25
C GLY A 70 2.34 -4.02 -8.15
N GLY A 71 2.38 -5.35 -8.16
CA GLY A 71 1.58 -6.20 -9.04
C GLY A 71 0.16 -6.50 -8.55
N TRP A 72 -0.34 -5.72 -7.60
CA TRP A 72 -1.59 -6.00 -6.90
C TRP A 72 -2.55 -4.81 -6.92
N SER A 73 -3.84 -5.13 -6.88
CA SER A 73 -4.95 -4.19 -6.67
C SER A 73 -5.64 -4.48 -5.35
N CYS A 74 -5.91 -3.43 -4.55
CA CYS A 74 -6.63 -3.53 -3.29
C CYS A 74 -8.05 -3.00 -3.46
N LEU A 75 -9.04 -3.90 -3.52
CA LEU A 75 -10.45 -3.53 -3.65
C LEU A 75 -11.07 -3.29 -2.27
N PHE A 76 -11.51 -2.09 -2.04
CA PHE A 76 -12.36 -1.73 -0.90
C PHE A 76 -13.78 -2.16 -1.21
N ILE A 77 -14.23 -3.29 -0.64
CA ILE A 77 -15.53 -3.91 -0.93
C ILE A 77 -16.68 -3.20 -0.22
N THR A 78 -16.39 -2.60 0.94
CA THR A 78 -17.29 -1.78 1.75
C THR A 78 -16.48 -0.91 2.72
N GLY A 79 -16.98 0.27 3.08
CA GLY A 79 -16.40 1.09 4.15
C GLY A 79 -16.90 0.69 5.55
N ARG A 80 -18.00 -0.08 5.64
CA ARG A 80 -18.59 -0.48 6.94
C ARG A 80 -17.68 -1.45 7.69
N CYS A 81 -17.58 -1.26 9.00
CA CYS A 81 -16.86 -2.16 9.89
C CYS A 81 -17.63 -2.31 11.21
N ASN A 82 -17.59 -3.49 11.79
CA ASN A 82 -18.16 -3.80 13.09
C ASN A 82 -17.17 -3.65 14.26
N CYS A 83 -15.89 -3.29 13.98
CA CYS A 83 -14.87 -2.94 14.96
C CYS A 83 -14.54 -1.45 14.91
N ARG A 84 -13.99 -0.92 16.02
CA ARG A 84 -13.55 0.48 16.16
C ARG A 84 -12.10 0.54 16.63
N CYS A 85 -11.19 0.00 15.83
CA CYS A 85 -9.77 -0.02 16.16
C CYS A 85 -9.23 1.42 16.20
N PHE A 86 -8.60 1.80 17.29
CA PHE A 86 -8.06 3.16 17.49
C PHE A 86 -7.00 3.54 16.45
N TYR A 87 -6.32 2.55 15.90
CA TYR A 87 -5.29 2.71 14.86
C TYR A 87 -5.84 2.74 13.44
N CYS A 88 -7.14 2.51 13.23
CA CYS A 88 -7.72 2.42 11.89
C CYS A 88 -7.44 3.72 11.10
N PRO A 89 -6.80 3.66 9.93
CA PRO A 89 -6.42 4.86 9.20
C PRO A 89 -7.56 5.42 8.33
N THR A 90 -8.69 4.73 8.24
CA THR A 90 -9.76 5.00 7.28
C THR A 90 -11.09 5.23 7.99
N ALA A 91 -11.81 6.27 7.59
CA ALA A 91 -13.17 6.48 8.03
C ALA A 91 -14.06 5.30 7.64
N GLN A 92 -14.84 4.79 8.60
CA GLN A 92 -15.71 3.62 8.42
C GLN A 92 -17.07 4.06 7.85
N THR A 93 -17.03 4.79 6.73
CA THR A 93 -18.21 5.23 6.00
C THR A 93 -18.64 4.18 4.98
N GLU A 94 -19.92 4.17 4.66
CA GLU A 94 -20.45 3.27 3.64
C GLU A 94 -19.90 3.64 2.27
N ASN A 95 -19.19 2.71 1.65
CA ASN A 95 -18.76 2.80 0.25
C ASN A 95 -19.61 1.85 -0.58
N ASP A 96 -20.45 2.40 -1.41
CA ASP A 96 -21.17 1.67 -2.44
C ASP A 96 -21.15 2.50 -3.71
N PRO A 97 -20.51 2.05 -4.76
CA PRO A 97 -19.97 0.71 -5.08
C PRO A 97 -18.55 0.42 -4.52
N PRO A 98 -18.07 -0.84 -4.62
CA PRO A 98 -16.68 -1.19 -4.33
C PRO A 98 -15.70 -0.35 -5.15
N THR A 99 -14.56 0.01 -4.55
CA THR A 99 -13.64 0.98 -5.16
C THR A 99 -12.17 0.61 -4.96
N THR A 100 -11.32 1.00 -5.90
CA THR A 100 -9.86 1.07 -5.76
C THR A 100 -9.29 2.19 -6.61
N ASN A 101 -8.27 2.90 -6.13
CA ASN A 101 -7.61 4.00 -6.86
C ASN A 101 -8.60 5.05 -7.42
N ALA A 102 -9.64 5.40 -6.66
CA ALA A 102 -10.71 6.31 -7.06
C ALA A 102 -11.53 5.85 -8.30
N VAL A 103 -11.52 4.55 -8.58
CA VAL A 103 -12.36 3.91 -9.61
C VAL A 103 -13.38 3.02 -8.93
N ASP A 104 -14.64 3.21 -9.27
CA ASP A 104 -15.76 2.45 -8.75
C ASP A 104 -16.11 1.27 -9.65
N PHE A 105 -16.46 0.14 -9.03
CA PHE A 105 -16.81 -1.09 -9.72
C PHE A 105 -18.21 -1.54 -9.29
N ARG A 106 -19.19 -1.32 -10.16
CA ARG A 106 -20.58 -1.71 -9.87
C ARG A 106 -20.80 -3.22 -10.01
N THR A 107 -20.02 -3.87 -10.85
CA THR A 107 -20.07 -5.32 -11.05
C THR A 107 -18.70 -5.98 -10.88
N PRO A 108 -18.66 -7.26 -10.48
CA PRO A 108 -17.40 -8.01 -10.46
C PRO A 108 -16.70 -8.07 -11.83
N ALA A 109 -17.46 -8.06 -12.93
CA ALA A 109 -16.90 -8.06 -14.28
C ALA A 109 -16.11 -6.78 -14.60
N ASP A 110 -16.58 -5.62 -14.13
CA ASP A 110 -15.85 -4.35 -14.30
C ASP A 110 -14.50 -4.40 -13.60
N TYR A 111 -14.45 -5.00 -12.41
CA TYR A 111 -13.20 -5.18 -11.67
C TYR A 111 -12.26 -6.18 -12.35
N VAL A 112 -12.77 -7.27 -12.88
CA VAL A 112 -11.99 -8.23 -13.69
C VAL A 112 -11.36 -7.53 -14.88
N GLY A 113 -12.14 -6.76 -15.66
CA GLY A 113 -11.61 -5.97 -16.78
C GLY A 113 -10.52 -4.96 -16.38
N TYR A 114 -10.65 -4.33 -15.19
CA TYR A 114 -9.63 -3.47 -14.64
C TYR A 114 -8.33 -4.23 -14.32
N LEU A 115 -8.45 -5.40 -13.66
CA LEU A 115 -7.30 -6.24 -13.33
C LEU A 115 -6.56 -6.71 -14.59
N GLU A 116 -7.30 -7.12 -15.61
CA GLU A 116 -6.77 -7.55 -16.90
C GLU A 116 -6.06 -6.40 -17.63
N ARG A 117 -6.75 -5.26 -17.78
CA ARG A 117 -6.21 -4.06 -18.44
C ARG A 117 -4.85 -3.64 -17.90
N PHE A 118 -4.69 -3.67 -16.58
CA PHE A 118 -3.44 -3.30 -15.93
C PHE A 118 -2.53 -4.51 -15.64
N GLY A 119 -2.85 -5.70 -16.13
CA GLY A 119 -2.08 -6.93 -16.00
C GLY A 119 -1.71 -7.26 -14.55
N PHE A 120 -2.57 -7.05 -13.56
CA PHE A 120 -2.31 -7.39 -12.16
C PHE A 120 -2.11 -8.91 -11.99
N ARG A 121 -1.31 -9.28 -10.99
CA ARG A 121 -1.07 -10.67 -10.59
C ARG A 121 -1.64 -11.00 -9.21
N GLY A 122 -2.14 -9.99 -8.51
CA GLY A 122 -2.76 -10.12 -7.21
C GLY A 122 -3.95 -9.18 -7.03
N ALA A 123 -4.95 -9.67 -6.31
CA ALA A 123 -6.12 -8.89 -5.92
C ALA A 123 -6.41 -9.11 -4.44
N SER A 124 -6.59 -8.03 -3.69
CA SER A 124 -7.04 -8.14 -2.30
C SER A 124 -8.43 -7.57 -2.13
N ILE A 125 -9.22 -8.24 -1.30
CA ILE A 125 -10.52 -7.78 -0.82
C ILE A 125 -10.31 -7.18 0.57
N SER A 126 -10.60 -5.89 0.70
CA SER A 126 -10.36 -5.10 1.90
C SER A 126 -11.50 -4.10 2.11
N GLY A 127 -11.28 -3.09 2.95
CA GLY A 127 -12.23 -2.02 3.24
C GLY A 127 -12.36 -1.78 4.74
N GLY A 128 -13.58 -1.67 5.23
CA GLY A 128 -13.88 -1.81 6.66
C GLY A 128 -13.77 -3.27 7.06
N GLU A 129 -14.90 -4.01 7.12
CA GLU A 129 -14.90 -5.45 7.30
C GLU A 129 -15.59 -6.15 6.12
N PRO A 130 -14.84 -6.81 5.23
CA PRO A 130 -15.41 -7.47 4.06
C PRO A 130 -16.45 -8.54 4.38
N LEU A 131 -16.35 -9.22 5.52
CA LEU A 131 -17.28 -10.26 5.93
C LEU A 131 -18.62 -9.69 6.45
N MET A 132 -18.77 -8.38 6.60
CA MET A 132 -20.10 -7.76 6.77
C MET A 132 -20.97 -7.83 5.52
N ASN A 133 -20.35 -8.01 4.35
CA ASN A 133 -21.06 -8.26 3.09
C ASN A 133 -20.48 -9.51 2.39
N PRO A 134 -20.66 -10.70 2.98
CA PRO A 134 -20.02 -11.93 2.51
C PRO A 134 -20.45 -12.31 1.08
N LYS A 135 -21.71 -12.06 0.71
CA LYS A 135 -22.19 -12.32 -0.66
C LYS A 135 -21.44 -11.50 -1.70
N ARG A 136 -21.19 -10.19 -1.41
CA ARG A 136 -20.42 -9.31 -2.29
C ARG A 136 -18.96 -9.77 -2.36
N SER A 137 -18.32 -10.02 -1.23
CA SER A 137 -16.94 -10.49 -1.16
C SER A 137 -16.73 -11.78 -1.96
N LEU A 138 -17.61 -12.79 -1.77
CA LEU A 138 -17.60 -14.03 -2.53
C LEU A 138 -17.79 -13.82 -4.03
N ALA A 139 -18.69 -12.91 -4.43
CA ALA A 139 -18.96 -12.66 -5.85
C ALA A 139 -17.72 -12.12 -6.57
N TYR A 140 -16.97 -11.21 -5.91
CA TYR A 140 -15.73 -10.66 -6.49
C TYR A 140 -14.59 -11.68 -6.49
N VAL A 141 -14.39 -12.45 -5.41
CA VAL A 141 -13.40 -13.54 -5.38
C VAL A 141 -13.69 -14.56 -6.50
N ARG A 142 -14.92 -15.05 -6.61
CA ARG A 142 -15.33 -16.02 -7.66
C ARG A 142 -15.12 -15.48 -9.07
N ALA A 143 -15.50 -14.24 -9.32
CA ALA A 143 -15.34 -13.64 -10.65
C ALA A 143 -13.85 -13.53 -11.05
N VAL A 144 -12.99 -13.07 -10.13
CA VAL A 144 -11.55 -12.98 -10.34
C VAL A 144 -10.94 -14.36 -10.58
N LYS A 145 -11.22 -15.33 -9.72
CA LYS A 145 -10.65 -16.69 -9.86
C LYS A 145 -11.20 -17.43 -11.06
N LYS A 146 -12.48 -17.23 -11.41
CA LYS A 146 -13.07 -17.81 -12.64
C LYS A 146 -12.37 -17.34 -13.91
N HIS A 147 -11.93 -16.06 -13.94
CA HIS A 147 -11.29 -15.47 -15.13
C HIS A 147 -9.80 -15.78 -15.20
N PHE A 148 -9.09 -15.63 -14.09
CA PHE A 148 -7.62 -15.71 -14.06
C PHE A 148 -7.06 -17.05 -13.56
N GLY A 149 -7.85 -17.86 -12.87
CA GLY A 149 -7.39 -19.10 -12.24
C GLY A 149 -6.19 -18.86 -11.32
N ASP A 150 -5.17 -19.69 -11.44
CA ASP A 150 -3.95 -19.64 -10.62
C ASP A 150 -2.98 -18.52 -11.01
N ALA A 151 -3.21 -17.84 -12.14
CA ALA A 151 -2.43 -16.69 -12.54
C ALA A 151 -2.66 -15.45 -11.64
N MET A 152 -3.76 -15.46 -10.86
CA MET A 152 -4.12 -14.39 -9.93
C MET A 152 -4.16 -14.91 -8.49
N HIS A 153 -3.28 -14.39 -7.65
CA HIS A 153 -3.34 -14.64 -6.20
C HIS A 153 -4.36 -13.69 -5.55
N VAL A 154 -5.38 -14.25 -4.90
CA VAL A 154 -6.46 -13.49 -4.26
C VAL A 154 -6.38 -13.63 -2.76
N TRP A 155 -6.39 -12.50 -2.04
CA TRP A 155 -6.45 -12.54 -0.57
C TRP A 155 -7.50 -11.60 0.01
N LEU A 156 -7.90 -11.89 1.25
CA LEU A 156 -8.92 -11.15 1.95
C LEU A 156 -8.40 -10.71 3.33
N TYR A 157 -8.64 -9.46 3.67
CA TYR A 157 -8.40 -8.92 5.02
C TYR A 157 -9.67 -9.03 5.85
N THR A 158 -9.55 -9.40 7.13
CA THR A 158 -10.68 -9.45 8.04
C THR A 158 -10.25 -9.25 9.49
N ASN A 159 -11.13 -8.67 10.31
CA ASN A 159 -11.00 -8.70 11.77
C ASN A 159 -11.39 -10.06 12.37
N GLY A 160 -11.96 -10.96 11.57
CA GLY A 160 -12.28 -12.33 11.92
C GLY A 160 -13.55 -12.51 12.73
N THR A 161 -14.18 -11.47 13.26
CA THR A 161 -15.35 -11.61 14.16
C THR A 161 -16.52 -12.35 13.55
N LEU A 162 -16.69 -12.24 12.22
CA LEU A 162 -17.77 -12.83 11.44
C LEU A 162 -17.36 -14.13 10.73
N ALA A 163 -16.12 -14.58 10.91
CA ALA A 163 -15.66 -15.84 10.34
C ALA A 163 -16.34 -17.03 11.03
N ASP A 164 -16.82 -17.97 10.25
CA ASP A 164 -17.30 -19.28 10.66
C ASP A 164 -16.91 -20.36 9.65
N ASP A 165 -17.10 -21.61 9.99
CA ASP A 165 -16.71 -22.75 9.14
C ASP A 165 -17.35 -22.73 7.76
N ASP A 166 -18.62 -22.34 7.67
CA ASP A 166 -19.37 -22.35 6.41
C ASP A 166 -18.85 -21.23 5.48
N LEU A 167 -18.66 -20.04 6.01
CA LEU A 167 -18.15 -18.90 5.24
C LEU A 167 -16.71 -19.14 4.78
N LEU A 168 -15.86 -19.70 5.65
CA LEU A 168 -14.47 -20.02 5.30
C LEU A 168 -14.41 -21.09 4.21
N ARG A 169 -15.23 -22.13 4.26
CA ARG A 169 -15.36 -23.11 3.16
C ARG A 169 -15.85 -22.46 1.88
N GLN A 170 -16.85 -21.58 1.94
CA GLN A 170 -17.34 -20.88 0.75
C GLN A 170 -16.24 -19.98 0.13
N LEU A 171 -15.37 -19.36 0.95
CA LEU A 171 -14.24 -18.58 0.46
C LEU A 171 -13.17 -19.49 -0.18
N ALA A 172 -12.87 -20.64 0.43
CA ALA A 172 -11.98 -21.65 -0.16
C ALA A 172 -12.51 -22.16 -1.50
N ASP A 173 -13.80 -22.55 -1.57
CA ASP A 173 -14.47 -22.99 -2.79
C ASP A 173 -14.52 -21.89 -3.87
N ALA A 174 -14.54 -20.62 -3.45
CA ALA A 174 -14.45 -19.49 -4.37
C ALA A 174 -13.03 -19.30 -4.93
N GLY A 175 -12.03 -19.99 -4.37
CA GLY A 175 -10.64 -19.94 -4.76
C GLY A 175 -9.80 -18.90 -4.02
N LEU A 176 -10.18 -18.51 -2.78
CA LEU A 176 -9.37 -17.60 -1.97
C LEU A 176 -8.04 -18.27 -1.63
N ASP A 177 -6.91 -17.63 -1.99
CA ASP A 177 -5.56 -18.16 -1.79
C ASP A 177 -4.96 -17.81 -0.43
N GLU A 178 -5.29 -16.62 0.12
CA GLU A 178 -4.73 -16.16 1.39
C GLU A 178 -5.80 -15.39 2.19
N ILE A 179 -5.87 -15.63 3.49
CA ILE A 179 -6.68 -14.84 4.42
C ILE A 179 -5.79 -14.17 5.45
N ARG A 180 -6.03 -12.88 5.73
CA ARG A 180 -5.25 -12.05 6.64
C ARG A 180 -6.10 -11.54 7.78
N PHE A 181 -5.78 -12.00 8.97
CA PHE A 181 -6.48 -11.60 10.19
C PHE A 181 -5.82 -10.39 10.86
N ASP A 182 -6.61 -9.37 11.16
CA ASP A 182 -6.25 -8.32 12.13
C ASP A 182 -6.70 -8.76 13.52
N ILE A 183 -5.82 -9.50 14.24
CA ILE A 183 -6.11 -9.98 15.58
C ILE A 183 -6.07 -8.87 16.63
N GLY A 184 -5.45 -7.72 16.33
CA GLY A 184 -5.49 -6.53 17.20
C GLY A 184 -6.91 -5.99 17.36
N ALA A 185 -7.76 -6.16 16.35
CA ALA A 185 -9.17 -5.77 16.39
C ALA A 185 -10.02 -6.62 17.36
N THR A 186 -9.54 -7.79 17.75
CA THR A 186 -10.25 -8.77 18.59
C THR A 186 -9.48 -9.11 19.87
N ASP A 187 -8.69 -8.17 20.36
CA ASP A 187 -7.90 -8.36 21.59
C ASP A 187 -7.06 -9.66 21.57
N TYR A 188 -6.45 -9.97 20.43
CA TYR A 188 -5.59 -11.13 20.19
C TYR A 188 -6.26 -12.49 20.42
N HIS A 189 -7.60 -12.58 20.35
CA HIS A 189 -8.31 -13.86 20.37
C HIS A 189 -8.09 -14.63 19.07
N LEU A 190 -7.74 -15.92 19.17
CA LEU A 190 -7.37 -16.76 18.04
C LEU A 190 -8.45 -17.76 17.60
N ASP A 191 -9.60 -17.81 18.27
CA ASP A 191 -10.61 -18.85 18.03
C ASP A 191 -11.12 -18.84 16.60
N LYS A 192 -11.42 -17.66 16.06
CA LYS A 192 -11.89 -17.51 14.69
C LYS A 192 -10.78 -17.72 13.65
N LEU A 193 -9.57 -17.34 13.97
CA LEU A 193 -8.40 -17.57 13.13
C LEU A 193 -8.12 -19.07 12.97
N ARG A 194 -8.22 -19.85 14.05
CA ARG A 194 -8.01 -21.31 14.03
C ARG A 194 -8.95 -22.03 13.07
N LEU A 195 -10.18 -21.53 12.87
CA LEU A 195 -11.13 -22.12 11.92
C LEU A 195 -10.61 -22.03 10.46
N ALA A 196 -9.76 -21.06 10.15
CA ALA A 196 -9.21 -20.90 8.80
C ALA A 196 -8.00 -21.80 8.53
N ALA A 197 -7.37 -22.34 9.59
CA ALA A 197 -6.19 -23.19 9.48
C ALA A 197 -6.54 -24.50 8.73
N GLY A 198 -5.79 -24.78 7.64
CA GLY A 198 -6.04 -25.93 6.78
C GLY A 198 -7.26 -25.82 5.85
N VAL A 199 -8.06 -24.74 5.97
CA VAL A 199 -9.20 -24.45 5.08
C VAL A 199 -8.78 -23.51 3.96
N ILE A 200 -8.09 -22.40 4.31
CA ILE A 200 -7.54 -21.47 3.32
C ILE A 200 -6.05 -21.79 3.14
N PRO A 201 -5.52 -21.84 1.90
CA PRO A 201 -4.14 -22.28 1.63
C PRO A 201 -3.07 -21.48 2.38
N THR A 202 -3.23 -20.16 2.53
CA THR A 202 -2.30 -19.31 3.26
C THR A 202 -3.00 -18.54 4.37
N LEU A 203 -2.58 -18.79 5.62
CA LEU A 203 -3.10 -18.10 6.80
C LEU A 203 -2.07 -17.07 7.30
N THR A 204 -2.42 -15.80 7.26
CA THR A 204 -1.57 -14.68 7.63
C THR A 204 -2.22 -13.87 8.75
N VAL A 205 -1.41 -13.37 9.68
CA VAL A 205 -1.80 -12.28 10.59
C VAL A 205 -1.18 -11.00 10.06
N GLU A 206 -1.98 -9.94 9.89
CA GLU A 206 -1.48 -8.63 9.49
C GLU A 206 -2.04 -7.55 10.41
N ILE A 207 -1.17 -6.97 11.23
CA ILE A 207 -1.49 -6.01 12.28
C ILE A 207 -0.52 -4.84 12.28
N PRO A 208 -0.91 -3.67 12.80
CA PRO A 208 0.05 -2.65 13.17
C PRO A 208 0.92 -3.15 14.34
N ALA A 209 2.17 -2.72 14.38
CA ALA A 209 3.01 -2.91 15.55
C ALA A 209 2.60 -1.89 16.63
N ILE A 210 1.76 -2.31 17.55
CA ILE A 210 1.23 -1.47 18.64
C ILE A 210 2.24 -1.54 19.80
N PRO A 211 2.81 -0.40 20.24
CA PRO A 211 3.86 -0.40 21.27
C PRO A 211 3.40 -0.99 22.61
N GLU A 212 2.20 -0.68 23.03
CA GLU A 212 1.64 -1.18 24.30
C GLU A 212 1.42 -2.69 24.30
N ASP A 213 1.17 -3.27 23.14
CA ASP A 213 0.93 -4.70 22.98
C ASP A 213 2.22 -5.51 22.77
N LEU A 214 3.39 -4.85 22.73
CA LEU A 214 4.67 -5.50 22.46
C LEU A 214 4.94 -6.74 23.36
N PRO A 215 4.80 -6.67 24.68
CA PRO A 215 5.01 -7.84 25.54
C PRO A 215 4.04 -8.98 25.23
N ARG A 216 2.79 -8.64 24.98
CA ARG A 216 1.73 -9.58 24.61
C ARG A 216 2.03 -10.26 23.28
N LEU A 217 2.39 -9.47 22.26
CA LEU A 217 2.69 -9.96 20.93
C LEU A 217 3.90 -10.90 20.94
N LYS A 218 4.98 -10.55 21.67
CA LYS A 218 6.12 -11.44 21.88
C LYS A 218 5.69 -12.80 22.47
N GLY A 219 4.82 -12.79 23.47
CA GLY A 219 4.27 -14.02 24.10
C GLY A 219 3.27 -14.77 23.21
N MET A 220 2.78 -14.17 22.15
CA MET A 220 1.81 -14.79 21.23
C MET A 220 2.47 -15.47 20.01
N LEU A 221 3.72 -15.17 19.66
CA LEU A 221 4.35 -15.67 18.43
C LEU A 221 4.30 -17.20 18.32
N GLY A 222 4.66 -17.92 19.36
CA GLY A 222 4.55 -19.38 19.41
C GLY A 222 3.11 -19.88 19.24
N LYS A 223 2.15 -19.21 19.90
CA LYS A 223 0.73 -19.55 19.81
C LYS A 223 0.15 -19.31 18.41
N LEU A 224 0.63 -18.26 17.70
CA LEU A 224 0.26 -18.00 16.31
C LEU A 224 0.75 -19.13 15.40
N ARG A 225 2.02 -19.51 15.51
CA ARG A 225 2.57 -20.66 14.78
C ARG A 225 1.76 -21.94 15.05
N ASP A 226 1.48 -22.23 16.30
CA ASP A 226 0.77 -23.44 16.72
C ASP A 226 -0.73 -23.40 16.31
N ALA A 227 -1.27 -22.21 16.07
CA ALA A 227 -2.61 -22.01 15.48
C ALA A 227 -2.64 -22.13 13.96
N GLY A 228 -1.51 -22.44 13.31
CA GLY A 228 -1.41 -22.62 11.86
C GLY A 228 -1.12 -21.34 11.10
N VAL A 229 -0.77 -20.23 11.76
CA VAL A 229 -0.34 -19.00 11.08
C VAL A 229 0.98 -19.23 10.35
N MET A 230 1.00 -18.95 9.07
CA MET A 230 2.16 -19.14 8.20
C MET A 230 3.02 -17.88 8.08
N HIS A 231 2.43 -16.70 8.27
CA HIS A 231 3.12 -15.41 8.18
C HIS A 231 2.52 -14.40 9.16
N LEU A 232 3.40 -13.62 9.79
CA LEU A 232 3.04 -12.44 10.58
C LEU A 232 3.56 -11.19 9.87
N ASN A 233 2.66 -10.34 9.41
CA ASN A 233 2.99 -9.07 8.78
C ASN A 233 2.77 -7.93 9.78
N LEU A 234 3.84 -7.27 10.17
CA LEU A 234 3.80 -6.06 10.98
C LEU A 234 3.91 -4.83 10.09
N HIS A 235 3.10 -3.82 10.34
CA HIS A 235 3.24 -2.54 9.69
C HIS A 235 3.34 -1.40 10.70
N GLN A 236 4.05 -0.35 10.31
CA GLN A 236 4.17 0.86 11.12
C GLN A 236 2.83 1.57 11.22
N MET A 237 2.47 2.04 12.40
CA MET A 237 1.30 2.91 12.57
C MET A 237 1.53 4.27 11.92
N ARG A 238 0.51 4.75 11.23
CA ARG A 238 0.48 6.09 10.65
C ARG A 238 -0.66 6.92 11.21
N LEU A 239 -0.41 8.20 11.33
CA LEU A 239 -1.43 9.19 11.64
C LEU A 239 -2.26 9.51 10.38
N THR A 240 -3.54 9.72 10.57
CA THR A 240 -4.47 10.25 9.56
C THR A 240 -5.45 11.20 10.25
N PRO A 241 -6.17 12.07 9.53
CA PRO A 241 -7.21 12.89 10.15
C PRO A 241 -8.28 12.07 10.88
N HIS A 242 -8.52 10.82 10.44
CA HIS A 242 -9.53 9.95 11.05
C HIS A 242 -9.11 9.41 12.43
N ASN A 243 -7.86 8.98 12.58
CA ASN A 243 -7.36 8.40 13.84
C ASN A 243 -6.57 9.40 14.71
N PHE A 244 -6.58 10.68 14.32
CA PHE A 244 -5.80 11.73 14.97
C PHE A 244 -6.02 11.77 16.48
N GLU A 245 -7.28 11.93 16.91
CA GLU A 245 -7.65 12.05 18.33
C GLU A 245 -7.20 10.81 19.14
N HIS A 246 -7.35 9.64 18.56
CA HIS A 246 -6.98 8.39 19.22
C HIS A 246 -5.47 8.19 19.36
N LEU A 247 -4.69 8.57 18.36
CA LEU A 247 -3.24 8.40 18.40
C LEU A 247 -2.54 9.53 19.17
N SER A 248 -2.98 10.79 19.03
CA SER A 248 -2.40 11.92 19.75
C SER A 248 -2.60 11.83 21.27
N ALA A 249 -3.74 11.26 21.71
CA ALA A 249 -4.03 11.05 23.14
C ALA A 249 -3.15 9.99 23.82
N ARG A 250 -2.39 9.18 23.06
CA ARG A 250 -1.57 8.07 23.62
C ARG A 250 -0.13 8.46 23.97
N GLY A 251 0.26 9.72 23.71
CA GLY A 251 1.59 10.20 24.02
C GLY A 251 2.70 9.62 23.15
N TYR A 252 2.36 9.12 21.96
CA TYR A 252 3.34 8.63 20.99
C TYR A 252 4.23 9.75 20.46
N THR A 253 5.46 9.36 20.11
CA THR A 253 6.39 10.24 19.38
C THR A 253 6.13 10.11 17.87
N PHE A 254 5.84 11.23 17.23
CA PHE A 254 5.56 11.26 15.81
C PHE A 254 6.79 11.60 14.97
N LEU A 255 6.89 11.01 13.79
CA LEU A 255 7.95 11.26 12.83
C LEU A 255 7.39 11.93 11.58
N HIS A 256 8.11 12.96 11.09
CA HIS A 256 7.81 13.57 9.79
C HIS A 256 8.16 12.63 8.64
N GLY A 257 7.29 12.60 7.65
CA GLY A 257 7.48 11.82 6.43
C GLY A 257 6.50 12.27 5.34
N GLU A 258 6.40 11.51 4.27
CA GLU A 258 5.30 11.66 3.30
C GLU A 258 3.93 11.52 4.00
N LYS A 259 3.91 10.79 5.09
CA LYS A 259 2.84 10.74 6.11
C LYS A 259 3.48 10.72 7.48
N VAL A 260 2.79 11.28 8.46
CA VAL A 260 3.22 11.23 9.87
C VAL A 260 3.06 9.79 10.38
N THR A 261 4.09 9.28 11.05
CA THR A 261 4.14 7.91 11.58
C THR A 261 4.53 7.90 13.05
N VAL A 262 4.29 6.79 13.72
CA VAL A 262 4.64 6.57 15.14
C VAL A 262 6.02 5.92 15.23
N LEU A 263 6.94 6.55 15.98
CA LEU A 263 8.31 6.06 16.19
C LEU A 263 8.33 4.72 16.94
N GLU A 264 7.62 4.65 18.06
CA GLU A 264 7.58 3.47 18.92
C GLU A 264 7.01 2.25 18.18
N SER A 265 6.15 2.46 17.19
CA SER A 265 5.63 1.37 16.35
C SER A 265 6.71 0.72 15.49
N GLU A 266 7.67 1.48 14.96
CA GLU A 266 8.82 0.90 14.25
C GLU A 266 9.70 0.10 15.22
N LEU A 267 10.06 0.69 16.36
CA LEU A 267 10.91 0.02 17.37
C LEU A 267 10.28 -1.28 17.85
N ALA A 268 8.97 -1.26 18.16
CA ALA A 268 8.24 -2.46 18.55
C ALA A 268 8.27 -3.56 17.48
N ALA A 269 8.13 -3.20 16.20
CA ALA A 269 8.23 -4.17 15.13
C ALA A 269 9.63 -4.80 15.04
N LEU A 270 10.70 -4.00 15.15
CA LEU A 270 12.08 -4.52 15.16
C LEU A 270 12.35 -5.44 16.34
N GLU A 271 11.85 -5.09 17.51
CA GLU A 271 11.94 -5.93 18.72
C GLU A 271 11.17 -7.24 18.61
N VAL A 272 10.04 -7.28 17.90
CA VAL A 272 9.32 -8.54 17.61
C VAL A 272 10.14 -9.43 16.68
N LEU A 273 10.76 -8.87 15.65
CA LEU A 273 11.66 -9.59 14.74
C LEU A 273 12.84 -10.20 15.53
N GLN A 274 13.52 -9.39 16.32
CA GLN A 274 14.64 -9.85 17.18
C GLN A 274 14.19 -10.98 18.11
N HIS A 275 13.09 -10.77 18.85
CA HIS A 275 12.55 -11.77 19.77
C HIS A 275 12.20 -13.10 19.06
N SER A 276 11.61 -13.04 17.88
CA SER A 276 11.27 -14.22 17.08
C SER A 276 12.51 -15.04 16.73
N LEU A 277 13.59 -14.36 16.36
CA LEU A 277 14.86 -15.00 16.00
C LEU A 277 15.61 -15.55 17.22
N ASP A 278 15.69 -14.77 18.30
CA ASP A 278 16.42 -15.16 19.52
C ASP A 278 15.81 -16.37 20.20
N ASN A 279 14.51 -16.54 20.08
CA ASN A 279 13.77 -17.68 20.66
C ASN A 279 13.49 -18.79 19.64
N ASN A 280 14.01 -18.72 18.42
CA ASN A 280 13.81 -19.71 17.35
C ASN A 280 12.32 -20.09 17.17
N ILE A 281 11.44 -19.09 17.17
CA ILE A 281 9.98 -19.31 17.13
C ILE A 281 9.56 -20.07 15.85
N GLY A 282 10.27 -19.86 14.72
CA GLY A 282 9.96 -20.53 13.46
C GLY A 282 8.74 -19.95 12.70
N LEU A 283 8.17 -18.85 13.17
CA LEU A 283 7.13 -18.10 12.46
C LEU A 283 7.79 -17.03 11.57
N PRO A 284 7.54 -17.03 10.26
CA PRO A 284 7.97 -15.94 9.38
C PRO A 284 7.35 -14.60 9.81
N VAL A 285 8.19 -13.63 10.16
CA VAL A 285 7.77 -12.28 10.56
C VAL A 285 8.32 -11.27 9.56
N ASN A 286 7.45 -10.42 9.06
CA ASN A 286 7.78 -9.37 8.11
C ASN A 286 7.37 -8.00 8.66
N TYR A 287 8.26 -7.01 8.51
CA TYR A 287 7.96 -5.62 8.84
C TYR A 287 7.96 -4.74 7.58
N CYS A 288 6.89 -3.98 7.41
CA CYS A 288 6.74 -2.97 6.37
C CYS A 288 6.65 -1.57 7.00
N SER A 289 7.69 -0.76 6.88
CA SER A 289 7.63 0.64 7.28
C SER A 289 6.69 1.45 6.37
N PHE A 290 6.25 2.59 6.85
CA PHE A 290 5.43 3.47 6.02
C PHE A 290 6.25 4.12 4.88
N VAL A 291 7.55 4.27 5.06
CA VAL A 291 8.49 4.71 4.00
C VAL A 291 8.51 3.67 2.86
N PHE A 292 8.55 2.38 3.18
CA PHE A 292 8.44 1.32 2.18
C PHE A 292 7.13 1.46 1.38
N LYS A 293 5.99 1.57 2.08
CA LYS A 293 4.68 1.68 1.44
C LYS A 293 4.57 2.87 0.48
N ASN A 294 5.09 4.03 0.87
CA ASN A 294 4.99 5.24 0.07
C ASN A 294 6.02 5.35 -1.06
N ARG A 295 7.30 5.09 -0.76
CA ARG A 295 8.37 5.33 -1.73
C ARG A 295 8.56 4.17 -2.68
N TYR A 296 8.50 2.93 -2.19
CA TYR A 296 8.82 1.77 -3.01
C TYR A 296 7.57 1.09 -3.58
N GLN A 297 6.64 0.67 -2.72
CA GLN A 297 5.42 0.00 -3.14
C GLN A 297 4.55 0.88 -4.04
N ALA A 298 4.24 2.09 -3.59
CA ALA A 298 3.43 3.02 -4.39
C ALA A 298 4.12 3.45 -5.70
N GLN A 299 5.46 3.56 -5.69
CA GLN A 299 6.23 3.82 -6.91
C GLN A 299 6.17 2.63 -7.89
N ALA A 300 6.29 1.40 -7.39
CA ALA A 300 6.18 0.20 -8.21
C ALA A 300 4.80 0.10 -8.87
N VAL A 301 3.72 0.37 -8.12
CA VAL A 301 2.35 0.44 -8.66
C VAL A 301 2.23 1.51 -9.74
N ARG A 302 2.74 2.73 -9.51
CA ARG A 302 2.69 3.80 -10.51
C ARG A 302 3.46 3.42 -11.77
N ARG A 303 4.73 2.97 -11.64
CA ARG A 303 5.57 2.57 -12.77
C ARG A 303 4.92 1.50 -13.65
N ARG A 304 4.20 0.60 -13.00
CA ARG A 304 3.47 -0.45 -13.68
C ARG A 304 2.25 0.09 -14.43
N ASN A 305 1.40 0.82 -13.73
CA ASN A 305 0.14 1.29 -14.29
C ASN A 305 0.33 2.34 -15.38
N VAL A 306 1.34 3.20 -15.26
CA VAL A 306 1.61 4.28 -16.22
C VAL A 306 1.92 3.75 -17.62
N GLN A 307 2.50 2.56 -17.74
CA GLN A 307 2.79 1.92 -19.03
C GLN A 307 1.53 1.66 -19.87
N PHE A 308 0.38 1.49 -19.22
CA PHE A 308 -0.92 1.29 -19.87
C PHE A 308 -1.69 2.60 -20.11
N MET A 309 -1.16 3.73 -19.67
CA MET A 309 -1.84 5.02 -19.70
C MET A 309 -1.09 6.09 -20.49
N VAL A 310 0.23 5.98 -20.60
CA VAL A 310 1.09 6.94 -21.29
C VAL A 310 0.75 7.00 -22.76
N LYS A 311 0.68 8.20 -23.31
CA LYS A 311 0.51 8.44 -24.75
C LYS A 311 1.87 8.57 -25.43
N PRO A 312 1.96 8.32 -26.74
CA PRO A 312 3.24 8.36 -27.46
C PRO A 312 4.00 9.70 -27.36
N PHE A 313 3.27 10.82 -27.21
CA PHE A 313 3.87 12.15 -27.04
C PHE A 313 4.21 12.51 -25.57
N GLU A 314 3.99 11.60 -24.64
CA GLU A 314 4.29 11.77 -23.22
C GLU A 314 5.52 10.94 -22.84
N ASP A 315 6.07 11.21 -21.68
CA ASP A 315 7.23 10.52 -21.14
C ASP A 315 6.95 10.04 -19.70
N ILE A 316 7.61 8.96 -19.31
CA ILE A 316 7.49 8.39 -17.96
C ILE A 316 8.71 8.77 -17.15
N THR A 317 8.49 9.45 -16.03
CA THR A 317 9.56 9.77 -15.07
C THR A 317 10.03 8.53 -14.31
N ASP A 318 11.24 8.58 -13.73
CA ASP A 318 11.79 7.50 -12.88
C ASP A 318 10.88 7.12 -11.70
N ASN A 319 10.04 8.04 -11.25
CA ASN A 319 9.10 7.82 -10.15
C ASN A 319 7.71 7.33 -10.61
N GLY A 320 7.54 7.04 -11.92
CA GLY A 320 6.31 6.50 -12.48
C GLY A 320 5.19 7.54 -12.64
N TYR A 321 5.54 8.80 -12.88
CA TYR A 321 4.58 9.83 -13.27
C TYR A 321 4.63 10.08 -14.79
N ILE A 322 3.49 10.37 -15.38
CA ILE A 322 3.41 10.84 -16.76
C ILE A 322 3.86 12.31 -16.78
N ARG A 323 4.79 12.60 -17.66
CA ARG A 323 5.24 13.96 -17.94
C ARG A 323 4.78 14.35 -19.33
N THR A 324 3.94 15.38 -19.41
CA THR A 324 3.50 15.98 -20.66
C THR A 324 4.24 17.30 -20.87
N LEU A 325 5.03 17.38 -21.91
CA LEU A 325 5.69 18.62 -22.30
C LEU A 325 4.74 19.45 -23.15
N THR A 326 4.51 20.69 -22.75
CA THR A 326 3.63 21.60 -23.45
C THR A 326 4.41 22.81 -23.93
N LEU A 327 4.40 23.05 -25.23
CA LEU A 327 4.90 24.27 -25.85
C LEU A 327 3.75 25.28 -25.95
N LEU A 328 3.97 26.48 -25.47
CA LEU A 328 3.00 27.57 -25.52
C LEU A 328 3.52 28.66 -26.44
N GLY A 329 2.73 29.05 -27.43
CA GLY A 329 3.10 30.09 -28.40
C GLY A 329 1.89 30.64 -29.13
N GLU A 330 2.11 31.55 -30.06
CA GLU A 330 1.07 32.04 -30.98
C GLU A 330 0.61 30.90 -31.91
N THR A 331 -0.65 30.93 -32.32
CA THR A 331 -1.23 29.90 -33.21
C THR A 331 -0.40 29.71 -34.51
N ALA A 332 0.09 30.80 -35.09
CA ALA A 332 0.94 30.75 -36.30
C ALA A 332 2.27 30.03 -36.01
N THR A 333 2.87 30.25 -34.85
CA THR A 333 4.10 29.57 -34.40
C THR A 333 3.91 28.09 -34.21
N VAL A 334 2.82 27.69 -33.54
CA VAL A 334 2.45 26.28 -33.39
C VAL A 334 2.22 25.61 -34.73
N THR A 335 1.49 26.26 -35.64
CA THR A 335 1.24 25.73 -36.99
C THR A 335 2.55 25.50 -37.78
N ARG A 336 3.44 26.48 -37.75
CA ARG A 336 4.77 26.40 -38.41
C ARG A 336 5.61 25.27 -37.84
N GLN A 337 5.57 25.07 -36.50
CA GLN A 337 6.31 23.98 -35.87
C GLN A 337 5.77 22.60 -36.27
N ILE A 338 4.46 22.47 -36.41
CA ILE A 338 3.82 21.23 -36.91
C ILE A 338 4.23 20.96 -38.37
N GLU A 339 4.24 21.99 -39.23
CA GLU A 339 4.70 21.86 -40.61
C GLU A 339 6.17 21.44 -40.66
N ASN A 340 7.01 21.97 -39.77
CA ASN A 340 8.41 21.56 -39.65
C ASN A 340 8.54 20.09 -39.25
N PHE A 341 7.76 19.62 -38.29
CA PHE A 341 7.77 18.20 -37.89
C PHE A 341 7.37 17.30 -39.06
N LYS A 342 6.35 17.67 -39.82
CA LYS A 342 5.92 16.94 -41.03
C LYS A 342 6.99 16.94 -42.11
N ALA A 343 7.65 18.09 -42.39
CA ALA A 343 8.73 18.19 -43.36
C ALA A 343 9.94 17.32 -42.99
N LEU A 344 10.18 17.13 -41.71
CA LEU A 344 11.23 16.24 -41.16
C LEU A 344 10.79 14.78 -41.04
N SER A 345 9.58 14.44 -41.50
CA SER A 345 8.98 13.09 -41.37
C SER A 345 8.97 12.57 -39.93
N ILE A 346 8.73 13.45 -38.96
CA ILE A 346 8.56 13.07 -37.56
C ILE A 346 7.22 12.34 -37.41
N ASP A 347 7.25 11.24 -36.68
CA ASP A 347 6.07 10.45 -36.38
C ASP A 347 4.97 11.31 -35.71
N ASP A 348 3.80 11.32 -36.30
CA ASP A 348 2.65 12.11 -35.84
C ASP A 348 2.19 11.72 -34.43
N ASP A 349 2.51 10.53 -33.96
CA ASP A 349 2.22 10.08 -32.60
C ASP A 349 3.08 10.77 -31.52
N LEU A 350 4.23 11.35 -31.90
CA LEU A 350 5.15 12.01 -30.95
C LEU A 350 4.75 13.45 -30.60
N TRP A 351 3.67 13.95 -31.17
CA TRP A 351 3.12 15.26 -30.85
C TRP A 351 1.60 15.29 -30.96
N SER A 352 0.97 16.24 -30.31
CA SER A 352 -0.50 16.42 -30.37
C SER A 352 -0.86 17.89 -30.17
N LYS A 353 -1.87 18.36 -30.86
CA LYS A 353 -2.45 19.69 -30.60
C LYS A 353 -3.09 19.70 -29.23
N GLY A 354 -2.79 20.72 -28.42
CA GLY A 354 -3.46 20.92 -27.14
C GLY A 354 -4.90 21.41 -27.31
N ASN A 355 -5.61 21.52 -26.21
CA ASN A 355 -7.02 21.95 -26.16
C ASN A 355 -7.23 23.42 -26.53
N SER A 356 -6.19 24.17 -26.84
CA SER A 356 -6.26 25.56 -27.34
C SER A 356 -5.28 25.77 -28.50
N PRO A 357 -5.57 26.73 -29.43
CA PRO A 357 -4.79 26.91 -30.65
C PRO A 357 -3.31 27.21 -30.47
N GLY A 358 -2.93 27.79 -29.31
CA GLY A 358 -1.54 28.12 -28.98
C GLY A 358 -0.78 27.06 -28.21
N LYS A 359 -1.31 25.83 -28.13
CA LYS A 359 -0.69 24.72 -27.38
C LYS A 359 -0.30 23.57 -28.29
N LEU A 360 0.94 23.08 -28.12
CA LEU A 360 1.45 21.88 -28.76
C LEU A 360 2.05 20.96 -27.70
N LEU A 361 1.56 19.73 -27.60
CA LEU A 361 2.10 18.69 -26.74
C LEU A 361 3.15 17.92 -27.52
N VAL A 362 4.33 17.70 -26.96
CA VAL A 362 5.43 17.06 -27.70
C VAL A 362 6.19 16.09 -26.81
N HIS A 363 6.66 15.01 -27.41
CA HIS A 363 7.58 14.11 -26.71
C HIS A 363 8.92 14.83 -26.45
N PRO A 364 9.55 14.68 -25.28
CA PRO A 364 10.79 15.36 -24.91
C PRO A 364 11.95 15.21 -25.92
N GLN A 365 11.99 14.08 -26.63
CA GLN A 365 13.01 13.87 -27.69
C GLN A 365 12.97 14.89 -28.82
N LEU A 366 11.81 15.53 -29.06
CA LEU A 366 11.62 16.54 -30.11
C LEU A 366 12.11 17.95 -29.71
N LEU A 367 12.48 18.16 -28.43
CA LEU A 367 12.94 19.48 -27.96
C LEU A 367 14.09 20.06 -28.76
N LYS A 368 14.98 19.21 -29.25
CA LYS A 368 16.11 19.64 -30.08
C LYS A 368 15.68 20.22 -31.48
N LEU A 369 14.46 19.91 -31.90
CA LEU A 369 13.86 20.35 -33.16
C LEU A 369 12.91 21.56 -32.99
N VAL A 370 12.76 22.01 -31.72
CA VAL A 370 11.91 23.16 -31.41
C VAL A 370 12.74 24.42 -31.33
N ASN A 371 12.27 25.48 -31.95
CA ASN A 371 12.86 26.79 -31.80
C ASN A 371 12.47 27.38 -30.41
N ASN A 372 13.34 27.22 -29.43
CA ASN A 372 13.07 27.59 -28.03
C ASN A 372 12.79 29.10 -27.86
N SER A 373 13.20 29.97 -28.76
CA SER A 373 12.92 31.42 -28.67
C SER A 373 11.47 31.77 -29.06
N ALA A 374 10.77 30.86 -29.70
CA ALA A 374 9.40 31.07 -30.20
C ALA A 374 8.31 30.49 -29.26
N PHE A 375 8.71 29.75 -28.24
CA PHE A 375 7.82 29.08 -27.26
C PHE A 375 8.20 29.40 -25.82
N ARG A 376 7.23 29.27 -24.93
CA ARG A 376 7.40 29.32 -23.48
C ARG A 376 7.28 27.91 -22.89
#